data_ba573462f428123aaf28c7ac3014de24
#
_entry.id   ba573462f428123aaf28c7ac3014de24
#
_cell.length_a   1.000
_cell.length_b   1.000
_cell.length_c   1.000
_cell.angle_alpha   90.00
_cell.angle_beta   90.00
_cell.angle_gamma   90.00
#
_symmetry.space_group_name_H-M   'P 1'
#
loop_
_entity.id
_entity.type
_entity.pdbx_description
1 polymer ?
#
loop_
_entity_poly.entity_id
_entity_poly.type
_entity_poly.pdbx_seq_one_letter_code
_entity_poly.pdbx_strand_id
1 'polypeptide(L)'
;MQIQDIIRKQRELFGTGITKSLSFRMNALKKLRKVIINNEQKILDALKKDLNKSEFESYMTEIGMVLDEIKTFLKYTPSWAKNQKVKTPLAQFAGKSYIINEPYGVVLVMSPWNYPFQLSIAPIIGAIAAGNCIILKPSEFAPNVSRVIADMITENFSFNYITVIQGGLEVNEQLIDQKFDYIFFTGSVNVGKIVMEKASKYLTPVCLELGGKSPCIVDKTGDIPLAAKRIAFGKFINAGQTCVAPDYVYVHSQVKDKFIKYLKKYITVFFGNDPLNNPNYPKIINEKHLKRIMNLIEGETVLVGGISNNKCQIAPTVLDHIHPYSNIMQEEIFGPVLPIITYDSIKEVIYYINSRPKPLALYLFTTNKKLEKYICNNISFGGGCINDTIIHLATPYMGFGGVGESGMGSYHGNTSFLTFSHRKSIVKKANWIDLPMRYHPYTKRKDKIVRMFLK
;
A
#
# COMPACT_ATOMS: atom_id res chain seq x y z
N MET A 1 -20.38 19.78 12.15
CA MET A 1 -19.69 19.38 13.40
C MET A 1 -18.21 19.65 13.21
N GLN A 2 -17.54 20.26 14.18
CA GLN A 2 -16.10 20.51 14.07
C GLN A 2 -15.30 19.20 14.20
N ILE A 3 -14.11 19.13 13.58
CA ILE A 3 -13.25 17.92 13.59
C ILE A 3 -12.91 17.48 15.01
N GLN A 4 -12.63 18.45 15.90
CA GLN A 4 -12.32 18.18 17.31
C GLN A 4 -13.47 17.50 18.06
N ASP A 5 -14.72 17.90 17.76
CA ASP A 5 -15.91 17.27 18.38
C ASP A 5 -16.07 15.83 17.95
N ILE A 6 -15.81 15.53 16.66
CA ILE A 6 -15.85 14.16 16.14
C ILE A 6 -14.82 13.31 16.87
N ILE A 7 -13.56 13.78 16.94
CA ILE A 7 -12.48 13.05 17.62
C ILE A 7 -12.83 12.82 19.10
N ARG A 8 -13.33 13.85 19.80
CA ARG A 8 -13.75 13.73 21.20
C ARG A 8 -14.82 12.67 21.37
N LYS A 9 -15.86 12.66 20.52
CA LYS A 9 -16.94 11.65 20.55
C LYS A 9 -16.45 10.24 20.24
N GLN A 10 -15.47 10.09 19.33
CA GLN A 10 -14.86 8.80 19.07
C GLN A 10 -14.00 8.33 20.25
N ARG A 11 -13.29 9.21 20.95
CA ARG A 11 -12.57 8.88 22.20
C ARG A 11 -13.51 8.47 23.32
N GLU A 12 -14.66 9.13 23.47
CA GLU A 12 -15.69 8.76 24.43
C GLU A 12 -16.20 7.32 24.15
N LEU A 13 -16.54 7.00 22.89
CA LEU A 13 -16.96 5.65 22.51
C LEU A 13 -15.86 4.61 22.76
N PHE A 14 -14.63 4.89 22.31
CA PHE A 14 -13.49 4.01 22.53
C PHE A 14 -13.24 3.73 24.02
N GLY A 15 -13.40 4.77 24.87
CA GLY A 15 -13.27 4.69 26.32
C GLY A 15 -14.27 3.73 26.99
N THR A 16 -15.43 3.47 26.37
CA THR A 16 -16.39 2.48 26.88
C THR A 16 -15.90 1.03 26.72
N GLY A 17 -14.90 0.79 25.89
CA GLY A 17 -14.37 -0.54 25.58
C GLY A 17 -15.21 -1.39 24.61
N ILE A 18 -16.35 -0.89 24.13
CA ILE A 18 -17.25 -1.65 23.25
C ILE A 18 -16.59 -2.11 21.95
N THR A 19 -15.73 -1.26 21.36
CA THR A 19 -14.99 -1.56 20.12
C THR A 19 -13.97 -2.71 20.29
N LYS A 20 -13.55 -2.99 21.53
CA LYS A 20 -12.62 -4.09 21.86
C LYS A 20 -13.30 -5.46 21.82
N SER A 21 -14.64 -5.51 21.89
CA SER A 21 -15.40 -6.75 21.78
C SER A 21 -15.21 -7.40 20.40
N LEU A 22 -14.85 -8.69 20.38
CA LEU A 22 -14.70 -9.44 19.13
C LEU A 22 -16.01 -9.49 18.35
N SER A 23 -17.15 -9.67 19.03
CA SER A 23 -18.49 -9.69 18.40
C SER A 23 -18.81 -8.36 17.72
N PHE A 24 -18.49 -7.23 18.35
CA PHE A 24 -18.68 -5.90 17.77
C PHE A 24 -17.87 -5.74 16.46
N ARG A 25 -16.56 -6.09 16.50
CA ARG A 25 -15.67 -6.02 15.33
C ARG A 25 -16.15 -6.91 14.18
N MET A 26 -16.52 -8.15 14.48
CA MET A 26 -17.03 -9.10 13.49
C MET A 26 -18.36 -8.64 12.87
N ASN A 27 -19.26 -8.05 13.64
CA ASN A 27 -20.51 -7.50 13.13
C ASN A 27 -20.28 -6.26 12.27
N ALA A 28 -19.32 -5.40 12.63
CA ALA A 28 -18.93 -4.25 11.82
C ALA A 28 -18.35 -4.68 10.46
N LEU A 29 -17.47 -5.70 10.41
CA LEU A 29 -16.92 -6.26 9.15
C LEU A 29 -18.02 -6.88 8.28
N LYS A 30 -18.93 -7.66 8.87
CA LYS A 30 -20.10 -8.25 8.15
C LYS A 30 -20.98 -7.15 7.57
N LYS A 31 -21.25 -6.10 8.35
CA LYS A 31 -22.04 -4.94 7.92
C LYS A 31 -21.37 -4.22 6.77
N LEU A 32 -20.06 -3.92 6.88
CA LEU A 32 -19.28 -3.29 5.81
C LEU A 32 -19.35 -4.09 4.52
N ARG A 33 -19.16 -5.41 4.59
CA ARG A 33 -19.28 -6.30 3.43
C ARG A 33 -20.65 -6.20 2.75
N LYS A 34 -21.74 -6.24 3.54
CA LYS A 34 -23.11 -6.13 3.03
C LYS A 34 -23.35 -4.77 2.34
N VAL A 35 -22.88 -3.70 2.97
CA VAL A 35 -23.02 -2.33 2.44
C VAL A 35 -22.30 -2.19 1.11
N ILE A 36 -21.09 -2.73 0.97
CA ILE A 36 -20.34 -2.71 -0.29
C ILE A 36 -21.09 -3.46 -1.39
N ILE A 37 -21.55 -4.69 -1.12
CA ILE A 37 -22.31 -5.49 -2.09
C ILE A 37 -23.58 -4.77 -2.55
N ASN A 38 -24.30 -4.17 -1.62
CA ASN A 38 -25.56 -3.46 -1.93
C ASN A 38 -25.35 -2.14 -2.71
N ASN A 39 -24.14 -1.59 -2.71
CA ASN A 39 -23.79 -0.35 -3.41
C ASN A 39 -22.82 -0.56 -4.59
N GLU A 40 -22.62 -1.81 -5.03
CA GLU A 40 -21.64 -2.15 -6.07
C GLU A 40 -21.81 -1.27 -7.31
N GLN A 41 -23.01 -1.15 -7.86
CA GLN A 41 -23.26 -0.33 -9.06
C GLN A 41 -22.94 1.15 -8.85
N LYS A 42 -23.29 1.72 -7.68
CA LYS A 42 -22.94 3.11 -7.36
C LYS A 42 -21.43 3.34 -7.33
N ILE A 43 -20.68 2.35 -6.82
CA ILE A 43 -19.20 2.40 -6.78
C ILE A 43 -18.64 2.32 -8.20
N LEU A 44 -19.14 1.40 -9.04
CA LEU A 44 -18.74 1.26 -10.44
C LEU A 44 -18.98 2.55 -11.23
N ASP A 45 -20.19 3.15 -11.10
CA ASP A 45 -20.54 4.40 -11.75
C ASP A 45 -19.64 5.56 -11.32
N ALA A 46 -19.30 5.62 -10.03
CA ALA A 46 -18.42 6.66 -9.50
C ALA A 46 -16.98 6.50 -10.02
N LEU A 47 -16.45 5.28 -10.07
CA LEU A 47 -15.13 5.00 -10.65
C LEU A 47 -15.07 5.31 -12.15
N LYS A 48 -16.17 5.04 -12.88
CA LYS A 48 -16.30 5.43 -14.28
C LYS A 48 -16.27 6.95 -14.46
N LYS A 49 -16.96 7.69 -13.59
CA LYS A 49 -16.98 9.17 -13.63
C LYS A 49 -15.62 9.78 -13.29
N ASP A 50 -14.96 9.29 -12.25
CA ASP A 50 -13.69 9.87 -11.77
C ASP A 50 -12.49 9.47 -12.63
N LEU A 51 -12.37 8.20 -13.04
CA LEU A 51 -11.20 7.65 -13.70
C LEU A 51 -11.45 7.01 -15.06
N ASN A 52 -12.70 7.00 -15.54
CA ASN A 52 -13.14 6.28 -16.76
C ASN A 52 -12.79 4.77 -16.72
N LYS A 53 -12.66 4.18 -15.54
CA LYS A 53 -12.44 2.74 -15.40
C LYS A 53 -13.64 1.95 -15.91
N SER A 54 -13.39 0.84 -16.61
CA SER A 54 -14.43 -0.12 -16.95
C SER A 54 -14.96 -0.83 -15.69
N GLU A 55 -16.18 -1.38 -15.76
CA GLU A 55 -16.74 -2.17 -14.66
C GLU A 55 -15.83 -3.34 -14.30
N PHE A 56 -15.30 -4.05 -15.32
CA PHE A 56 -14.38 -5.17 -15.10
C PHE A 56 -13.11 -4.75 -14.35
N GLU A 57 -12.44 -3.68 -14.78
CA GLU A 57 -11.24 -3.18 -14.12
C GLU A 57 -11.55 -2.68 -12.71
N SER A 58 -12.65 -1.94 -12.53
CA SER A 58 -13.13 -1.45 -11.25
C SER A 58 -13.42 -2.58 -10.25
N TYR A 59 -14.07 -3.64 -10.71
CA TYR A 59 -14.33 -4.80 -9.86
C TYR A 59 -13.03 -5.54 -9.52
N MET A 60 -12.21 -5.83 -10.53
CA MET A 60 -10.96 -6.59 -10.36
C MET A 60 -9.97 -5.89 -9.43
N THR A 61 -9.84 -4.57 -9.54
CA THR A 61 -8.77 -3.83 -8.83
C THR A 61 -9.22 -3.12 -7.57
N GLU A 62 -10.53 -2.94 -7.37
CA GLU A 62 -11.05 -2.20 -6.22
C GLU A 62 -12.08 -3.02 -5.43
N ILE A 63 -13.27 -3.29 -5.98
CA ILE A 63 -14.36 -3.91 -5.21
C ILE A 63 -14.01 -5.35 -4.82
N GLY A 64 -13.58 -6.16 -5.78
CA GLY A 64 -13.24 -7.57 -5.56
C GLY A 64 -12.09 -7.74 -4.57
N MET A 65 -11.06 -6.89 -4.65
CA MET A 65 -9.93 -6.88 -3.72
C MET A 65 -10.39 -6.61 -2.28
N VAL A 66 -11.25 -5.61 -2.10
CA VAL A 66 -11.81 -5.25 -0.78
C VAL A 66 -12.68 -6.38 -0.22
N LEU A 67 -13.53 -6.99 -1.04
CA LEU A 67 -14.40 -8.09 -0.62
C LEU A 67 -13.60 -9.33 -0.22
N ASP A 68 -12.51 -9.65 -0.90
CA ASP A 68 -11.61 -10.76 -0.54
C ASP A 68 -10.83 -10.47 0.74
N GLU A 69 -10.36 -9.22 0.92
CA GLU A 69 -9.75 -8.77 2.17
C GLU A 69 -10.72 -8.92 3.34
N ILE A 70 -11.99 -8.46 3.24
CA ILE A 70 -13.00 -8.63 4.28
C ILE A 70 -13.25 -10.12 4.57
N LYS A 71 -13.33 -10.98 3.55
CA LYS A 71 -13.50 -12.42 3.71
C LYS A 71 -12.36 -13.03 4.53
N THR A 72 -11.13 -12.64 4.24
CA THR A 72 -9.93 -13.04 4.99
C THR A 72 -10.02 -12.60 6.44
N PHE A 73 -10.40 -11.35 6.69
CA PHE A 73 -10.55 -10.83 8.06
C PHE A 73 -11.68 -11.50 8.83
N LEU A 74 -12.82 -11.77 8.19
CA LEU A 74 -13.91 -12.53 8.83
C LEU A 74 -13.47 -13.94 9.26
N LYS A 75 -12.59 -14.57 8.51
CA LYS A 75 -12.05 -15.89 8.82
C LYS A 75 -11.02 -15.87 9.96
N TYR A 76 -10.10 -14.91 9.94
CA TYR A 76 -8.89 -14.99 10.76
C TYR A 76 -8.86 -14.03 11.96
N THR A 77 -9.64 -12.94 11.98
CA THR A 77 -9.68 -12.00 13.11
C THR A 77 -9.92 -12.69 14.47
N PRO A 78 -10.79 -13.70 14.58
CA PRO A 78 -10.95 -14.40 15.86
C PRO A 78 -9.68 -15.07 16.38
N SER A 79 -8.79 -15.51 15.51
CA SER A 79 -7.51 -16.09 15.89
C SER A 79 -6.46 -15.03 16.19
N TRP A 80 -6.40 -13.96 15.40
CA TRP A 80 -5.45 -12.85 15.58
C TRP A 80 -5.71 -12.04 16.85
N ALA A 81 -6.98 -11.95 17.27
CA ALA A 81 -7.37 -11.25 18.49
C ALA A 81 -7.07 -12.03 19.78
N LYS A 82 -6.68 -13.31 19.70
CA LYS A 82 -6.28 -14.10 20.87
C LYS A 82 -4.92 -13.67 21.39
N ASN A 83 -4.72 -13.80 22.71
CA ASN A 83 -3.42 -13.61 23.31
C ASN A 83 -2.41 -14.61 22.72
N GLN A 84 -1.32 -14.10 22.17
CA GLN A 84 -0.24 -14.90 21.61
C GLN A 84 0.69 -15.39 22.72
N LYS A 85 0.66 -16.68 23.05
CA LYS A 85 1.62 -17.29 23.98
C LYS A 85 3.01 -17.28 23.36
N VAL A 86 4.02 -16.92 24.15
CA VAL A 86 5.43 -16.96 23.77
C VAL A 86 6.23 -17.74 24.79
N LYS A 87 7.44 -18.17 24.42
CA LYS A 87 8.33 -18.89 25.34
C LYS A 87 8.70 -18.00 26.53
N THR A 88 8.66 -18.58 27.72
CA THR A 88 9.13 -17.93 28.95
C THR A 88 10.50 -18.50 29.30
N PRO A 89 11.57 -17.68 29.45
CA PRO A 89 12.90 -18.17 29.84
C PRO A 89 12.88 -18.89 31.20
N LEU A 90 13.76 -19.88 31.37
CA LEU A 90 13.84 -20.64 32.58
C LEU A 90 14.17 -19.76 33.82
N ALA A 91 14.93 -18.69 33.64
CA ALA A 91 15.19 -17.68 34.68
C ALA A 91 13.91 -17.02 35.22
N GLN A 92 12.80 -17.13 34.50
CA GLN A 92 11.47 -16.65 34.90
C GLN A 92 10.55 -17.83 35.30
N PHE A 93 11.10 -18.96 35.72
CA PHE A 93 10.34 -20.14 36.09
C PHE A 93 9.14 -19.81 36.97
N ALA A 94 8.06 -20.59 36.78
CA ALA A 94 6.70 -20.37 37.22
C ALA A 94 6.05 -19.12 36.63
N GLY A 95 6.58 -18.59 35.49
CA GLY A 95 5.98 -17.54 34.68
C GLY A 95 5.31 -18.07 33.43
N LYS A 96 4.37 -17.25 32.89
CA LYS A 96 3.76 -17.42 31.57
C LYS A 96 3.89 -16.10 30.82
N SER A 97 4.44 -16.13 29.61
CA SER A 97 4.62 -14.94 28.77
C SER A 97 3.63 -14.95 27.61
N TYR A 98 3.00 -13.82 27.33
CA TYR A 98 2.09 -13.67 26.21
C TYR A 98 2.02 -12.22 25.74
N ILE A 99 1.61 -12.04 24.48
CA ILE A 99 1.39 -10.74 23.84
C ILE A 99 -0.11 -10.54 23.67
N ILE A 100 -0.58 -9.33 24.00
CA ILE A 100 -1.95 -8.87 23.74
C ILE A 100 -1.89 -7.85 22.62
N ASN A 101 -2.66 -8.05 21.55
CA ASN A 101 -2.87 -7.05 20.52
C ASN A 101 -4.03 -6.16 20.97
N GLU A 102 -3.77 -4.89 21.26
CA GLU A 102 -4.79 -3.93 21.65
C GLU A 102 -4.91 -2.79 20.64
N PRO A 103 -6.13 -2.29 20.33
CA PRO A 103 -6.30 -1.16 19.43
C PRO A 103 -5.62 0.10 19.96
N TYR A 104 -5.12 0.94 19.06
CA TYR A 104 -4.54 2.23 19.42
C TYR A 104 -5.58 3.21 20.00
N GLY A 105 -6.71 3.34 19.36
CA GLY A 105 -7.77 4.29 19.77
C GLY A 105 -8.53 4.90 18.61
N VAL A 106 -8.35 6.20 18.37
CA VAL A 106 -8.91 6.91 17.22
C VAL A 106 -7.83 7.03 16.15
N VAL A 107 -8.08 6.44 14.99
CA VAL A 107 -7.12 6.40 13.87
C VAL A 107 -7.58 7.25 12.71
N LEU A 108 -6.64 7.94 12.07
CA LEU A 108 -6.86 8.67 10.82
C LEU A 108 -6.39 7.81 9.65
N VAL A 109 -7.24 7.67 8.63
CA VAL A 109 -6.89 7.05 7.35
C VAL A 109 -7.03 8.13 6.28
N MET A 110 -5.94 8.44 5.57
CA MET A 110 -5.93 9.38 4.44
C MET A 110 -5.59 8.61 3.17
N SER A 111 -6.49 8.63 2.20
CA SER A 111 -6.38 7.80 0.98
C SER A 111 -6.23 8.64 -0.29
N PRO A 112 -5.53 8.12 -1.32
CA PRO A 112 -5.29 8.79 -2.58
C PRO A 112 -6.45 8.60 -3.58
N TRP A 113 -6.26 9.11 -4.77
CA TRP A 113 -7.28 9.18 -5.83
C TRP A 113 -7.15 8.07 -6.90
N ASN A 114 -6.05 7.33 -6.95
CA ASN A 114 -5.77 6.42 -8.07
C ASN A 114 -6.52 5.07 -7.98
N TYR A 115 -6.72 4.55 -6.79
CA TYR A 115 -7.64 3.45 -6.46
C TYR A 115 -8.49 3.91 -5.27
N PRO A 116 -9.39 4.89 -5.51
CA PRO A 116 -9.98 5.66 -4.42
C PRO A 116 -10.88 4.84 -3.50
N PHE A 117 -11.53 3.80 -4.02
CA PHE A 117 -12.35 2.91 -3.21
C PHE A 117 -11.49 1.90 -2.43
N GLN A 118 -10.61 1.18 -3.11
CA GLN A 118 -9.78 0.14 -2.50
C GLN A 118 -8.86 0.70 -1.43
N LEU A 119 -8.13 1.80 -1.74
CA LEU A 119 -7.16 2.41 -0.82
C LEU A 119 -7.83 3.17 0.34
N SER A 120 -9.12 3.48 0.24
CA SER A 120 -9.92 3.99 1.37
C SER A 120 -10.39 2.86 2.29
N ILE A 121 -10.90 1.77 1.72
CA ILE A 121 -11.61 0.75 2.50
C ILE A 121 -10.67 -0.32 3.06
N ALA A 122 -9.61 -0.71 2.35
CA ALA A 122 -8.69 -1.75 2.83
C ALA A 122 -8.03 -1.41 4.19
N PRO A 123 -7.51 -0.19 4.44
CA PRO A 123 -7.03 0.17 5.78
C PRO A 123 -8.12 0.17 6.86
N ILE A 124 -9.35 0.58 6.50
CA ILE A 124 -10.49 0.56 7.44
C ILE A 124 -10.79 -0.86 7.92
N ILE A 125 -10.71 -1.86 7.05
CA ILE A 125 -10.91 -3.27 7.41
C ILE A 125 -9.95 -3.67 8.54
N GLY A 126 -8.67 -3.34 8.39
CA GLY A 126 -7.65 -3.59 9.40
C GLY A 126 -7.94 -2.86 10.73
N ALA A 127 -8.31 -1.58 10.64
CA ALA A 127 -8.63 -0.75 11.80
C ALA A 127 -9.87 -1.25 12.57
N ILE A 128 -10.94 -1.65 11.86
CA ILE A 128 -12.14 -2.30 12.45
C ILE A 128 -11.75 -3.60 13.15
N ALA A 129 -11.00 -4.46 12.49
CA ALA A 129 -10.60 -5.76 13.02
C ALA A 129 -9.73 -5.64 14.27
N ALA A 130 -8.88 -4.64 14.34
CA ALA A 130 -8.09 -4.32 15.54
C ALA A 130 -8.93 -3.72 16.67
N GLY A 131 -10.05 -3.05 16.36
CA GLY A 131 -10.98 -2.46 17.34
C GLY A 131 -10.84 -0.96 17.54
N ASN A 132 -10.37 -0.22 16.54
CA ASN A 132 -10.22 1.24 16.57
C ASN A 132 -11.52 1.95 16.17
N CYS A 133 -11.66 3.21 16.58
CA CYS A 133 -12.54 4.19 15.95
C CYS A 133 -11.79 4.85 14.78
N ILE A 134 -12.51 5.28 13.73
CA ILE A 134 -11.90 5.61 12.46
C ILE A 134 -12.41 6.95 11.93
N ILE A 135 -11.48 7.80 11.52
CA ILE A 135 -11.76 8.95 10.65
C ILE A 135 -11.11 8.67 9.30
N LEU A 136 -11.92 8.61 8.24
CA LEU A 136 -11.47 8.46 6.87
C LEU A 136 -11.51 9.81 6.15
N LYS A 137 -10.42 10.17 5.50
CA LYS A 137 -10.31 11.31 4.59
C LYS A 137 -9.99 10.79 3.18
N PRO A 138 -11.00 10.56 2.32
CA PRO A 138 -10.78 10.20 0.92
C PRO A 138 -10.29 11.42 0.13
N SER A 139 -9.66 11.16 -1.02
CA SER A 139 -9.12 12.23 -1.87
C SER A 139 -10.21 13.10 -2.50
N GLU A 140 -10.00 14.39 -2.51
CA GLU A 140 -10.82 15.39 -3.21
C GLU A 140 -10.74 15.28 -4.74
N PHE A 141 -9.70 14.65 -5.27
CA PHE A 141 -9.53 14.46 -6.71
C PHE A 141 -10.41 13.35 -7.29
N ALA A 142 -10.98 12.48 -6.45
CA ALA A 142 -11.97 11.48 -6.83
C ALA A 142 -13.33 11.78 -6.14
N PRO A 143 -14.02 12.88 -6.49
CA PRO A 143 -15.15 13.40 -5.74
C PRO A 143 -16.38 12.49 -5.78
N ASN A 144 -16.61 11.75 -6.89
CA ASN A 144 -17.75 10.85 -6.99
C ASN A 144 -17.57 9.63 -6.09
N VAL A 145 -16.39 9.01 -6.10
CA VAL A 145 -16.07 7.88 -5.20
C VAL A 145 -16.05 8.32 -3.75
N SER A 146 -15.46 9.50 -3.45
CA SER A 146 -15.45 10.07 -2.10
C SER A 146 -16.87 10.26 -1.55
N ARG A 147 -17.81 10.73 -2.37
CA ARG A 147 -19.23 10.88 -1.99
C ARG A 147 -19.89 9.53 -1.73
N VAL A 148 -19.73 8.56 -2.63
CA VAL A 148 -20.31 7.22 -2.45
C VAL A 148 -19.81 6.57 -1.16
N ILE A 149 -18.51 6.67 -0.86
CA ILE A 149 -17.94 6.18 0.40
C ILE A 149 -18.56 6.91 1.59
N ALA A 150 -18.68 8.25 1.52
CA ALA A 150 -19.26 9.03 2.63
C ALA A 150 -20.72 8.64 2.90
N ASP A 151 -21.53 8.51 1.85
CA ASP A 151 -22.95 8.11 1.97
C ASP A 151 -23.05 6.70 2.57
N MET A 152 -22.30 5.72 2.04
CA MET A 152 -22.26 4.35 2.53
C MET A 152 -21.90 4.26 4.02
N ILE A 153 -20.91 5.02 4.47
CA ILE A 153 -20.46 4.99 5.86
C ILE A 153 -21.47 5.73 6.75
N THR A 154 -21.91 6.91 6.38
CA THR A 154 -22.82 7.74 7.20
C THR A 154 -24.19 7.07 7.41
N GLU A 155 -24.73 6.42 6.39
CA GLU A 155 -26.01 5.68 6.48
C GLU A 155 -25.93 4.42 7.34
N ASN A 156 -24.73 3.84 7.51
CA ASN A 156 -24.59 2.51 8.09
C ASN A 156 -23.79 2.47 9.39
N PHE A 157 -22.95 3.45 9.69
CA PHE A 157 -22.15 3.48 10.90
C PHE A 157 -22.39 4.77 11.68
N SER A 158 -22.36 4.66 13.00
CA SER A 158 -22.43 5.85 13.83
C SER A 158 -21.18 6.71 13.67
N PHE A 159 -21.33 8.04 13.59
CA PHE A 159 -20.24 8.97 13.40
C PHE A 159 -19.18 8.92 14.51
N ASN A 160 -19.56 8.51 15.71
CA ASN A 160 -18.63 8.31 16.83
C ASN A 160 -17.84 7.00 16.73
N TYR A 161 -18.09 6.19 15.68
CA TYR A 161 -17.32 4.96 15.41
C TYR A 161 -16.53 5.06 14.11
N ILE A 162 -17.19 5.32 12.98
CA ILE A 162 -16.53 5.51 11.68
C ILE A 162 -17.13 6.77 11.05
N THR A 163 -16.29 7.73 10.71
CA THR A 163 -16.67 8.99 10.07
C THR A 163 -15.86 9.21 8.81
N VAL A 164 -16.51 9.71 7.76
CA VAL A 164 -15.84 10.19 6.54
C VAL A 164 -15.87 11.72 6.55
N ILE A 165 -14.70 12.33 6.40
CA ILE A 165 -14.55 13.77 6.28
C ILE A 165 -14.06 14.08 4.86
N GLN A 166 -14.92 14.73 4.06
CA GLN A 166 -14.61 15.18 2.72
C GLN A 166 -14.05 16.61 2.76
N GLY A 167 -13.23 16.96 1.79
CA GLY A 167 -12.67 18.31 1.64
C GLY A 167 -11.29 18.29 1.00
N GLY A 168 -10.79 19.47 0.66
CA GLY A 168 -9.49 19.68 0.02
C GLY A 168 -8.37 19.95 1.01
N LEU A 169 -7.38 20.74 0.56
CA LEU A 169 -6.14 21.02 1.29
C LEU A 169 -6.38 21.53 2.71
N GLU A 170 -7.26 22.51 2.89
CA GLU A 170 -7.55 23.11 4.20
C GLU A 170 -8.05 22.04 5.21
N VAL A 171 -8.92 21.13 4.78
CA VAL A 171 -9.41 20.04 5.64
C VAL A 171 -8.30 19.02 5.94
N ASN A 172 -7.41 18.76 4.98
CA ASN A 172 -6.25 17.91 5.21
C ASN A 172 -5.34 18.49 6.29
N GLU A 173 -5.04 19.78 6.22
CA GLU A 173 -4.22 20.49 7.21
C GLU A 173 -4.87 20.48 8.59
N GLN A 174 -6.17 20.80 8.67
CA GLN A 174 -6.92 20.73 9.93
C GLN A 174 -6.90 19.34 10.56
N LEU A 175 -6.99 18.27 9.75
CA LEU A 175 -6.96 16.89 10.25
C LEU A 175 -5.58 16.51 10.80
N ILE A 176 -4.52 16.73 10.04
CA ILE A 176 -3.17 16.31 10.45
C ILE A 176 -2.62 17.13 11.63
N ASP A 177 -3.21 18.27 11.93
CA ASP A 177 -2.90 19.07 13.14
C ASP A 177 -3.59 18.52 14.41
N GLN A 178 -4.55 17.57 14.29
CA GLN A 178 -5.18 16.94 15.45
C GLN A 178 -4.34 15.80 16.02
N LYS A 179 -4.54 15.54 17.33
CA LYS A 179 -3.94 14.36 17.98
C LYS A 179 -4.74 13.11 17.64
N PHE A 180 -4.17 12.23 16.83
CA PHE A 180 -4.64 10.85 16.62
C PHE A 180 -3.78 9.85 17.37
N ASP A 181 -4.27 8.62 17.52
CA ASP A 181 -3.53 7.54 18.15
C ASP A 181 -2.76 6.69 17.13
N TYR A 182 -3.13 6.80 15.84
CA TYR A 182 -2.42 6.25 14.70
C TYR A 182 -2.82 7.00 13.42
N ILE A 183 -1.89 7.15 12.46
CA ILE A 183 -2.19 7.71 11.14
C ILE A 183 -1.74 6.71 10.06
N PHE A 184 -2.67 6.36 9.18
CA PHE A 184 -2.39 5.60 7.96
C PHE A 184 -2.55 6.54 6.77
N PHE A 185 -1.49 6.73 6.03
CA PHE A 185 -1.45 7.64 4.89
C PHE A 185 -0.96 6.91 3.64
N THR A 186 -1.67 7.08 2.54
CA THR A 186 -1.23 6.66 1.20
C THR A 186 -1.23 7.87 0.28
N GLY A 187 -0.09 8.14 -0.37
CA GLY A 187 0.02 9.30 -1.26
C GLY A 187 1.46 9.60 -1.70
N SER A 188 1.73 10.86 -2.03
CA SER A 188 3.06 11.28 -2.48
C SER A 188 4.08 11.37 -1.33
N VAL A 189 5.36 11.18 -1.67
CA VAL A 189 6.49 11.30 -0.73
C VAL A 189 6.48 12.65 0.01
N ASN A 190 6.23 13.74 -0.72
CA ASN A 190 6.22 15.09 -0.12
C ASN A 190 5.13 15.24 0.94
N VAL A 191 3.91 14.77 0.67
CA VAL A 191 2.82 14.84 1.64
C VAL A 191 3.06 13.87 2.79
N GLY A 192 3.63 12.69 2.54
CA GLY A 192 4.03 11.74 3.58
C GLY A 192 5.02 12.33 4.59
N LYS A 193 6.00 13.11 4.11
CA LYS A 193 6.94 13.87 4.98
C LYS A 193 6.21 14.86 5.87
N ILE A 194 5.23 15.60 5.32
CA ILE A 194 4.40 16.55 6.10
C ILE A 194 3.57 15.80 7.16
N VAL A 195 2.93 14.68 6.79
CA VAL A 195 2.15 13.86 7.75
C VAL A 195 3.05 13.39 8.91
N MET A 196 4.25 12.89 8.59
CA MET A 196 5.21 12.44 9.61
C MET A 196 5.67 13.57 10.53
N GLU A 197 5.98 14.74 9.96
CA GLU A 197 6.35 15.94 10.73
C GLU A 197 5.24 16.35 11.71
N LYS A 198 3.98 16.40 11.24
CA LYS A 198 2.83 16.75 12.08
C LYS A 198 2.56 15.70 13.15
N ALA A 199 2.65 14.41 12.81
CA ALA A 199 2.47 13.30 13.74
C ALA A 199 3.51 13.31 14.88
N SER A 200 4.74 13.76 14.61
CA SER A 200 5.82 13.80 15.59
C SER A 200 5.52 14.69 16.79
N LYS A 201 4.69 15.73 16.64
CA LYS A 201 4.26 16.61 17.73
C LYS A 201 3.59 15.87 18.89
N TYR A 202 2.92 14.77 18.58
CA TYR A 202 2.16 13.96 19.53
C TYR A 202 2.75 12.55 19.71
N LEU A 203 3.90 12.26 19.08
CA LEU A 203 4.49 10.92 19.00
C LEU A 203 3.51 9.90 18.43
N THR A 204 2.62 10.35 17.52
CA THR A 204 1.65 9.48 16.85
C THR A 204 2.38 8.56 15.88
N PRO A 205 2.27 7.23 16.01
CA PRO A 205 2.84 6.30 15.05
C PRO A 205 2.13 6.41 13.70
N VAL A 206 2.90 6.22 12.62
CA VAL A 206 2.41 6.35 11.25
C VAL A 206 2.72 5.10 10.43
N CYS A 207 1.81 4.78 9.48
CA CYS A 207 2.10 3.94 8.33
C CYS A 207 2.02 4.83 7.08
N LEU A 208 3.08 4.86 6.29
CA LEU A 208 3.19 5.70 5.10
C LEU A 208 3.39 4.78 3.89
N GLU A 209 2.39 4.72 3.03
CA GLU A 209 2.45 4.05 1.74
C GLU A 209 2.66 5.10 0.65
N LEU A 210 3.88 5.17 0.15
CA LEU A 210 4.32 6.26 -0.73
C LEU A 210 4.60 5.72 -2.14
N GLY A 211 5.05 6.59 -3.03
CA GLY A 211 5.42 6.21 -4.39
C GLY A 211 6.89 5.84 -4.54
N GLY A 212 7.33 5.81 -5.78
CA GLY A 212 8.73 5.58 -6.14
C GLY A 212 8.89 5.16 -7.60
N LYS A 213 10.11 5.24 -8.11
CA LYS A 213 10.42 4.76 -9.47
C LYS A 213 10.70 3.26 -9.45
N SER A 214 9.66 2.46 -9.59
CA SER A 214 9.70 0.99 -9.54
C SER A 214 10.38 0.40 -10.79
N PRO A 215 11.60 -0.16 -10.68
CA PRO A 215 12.32 -0.74 -11.82
C PRO A 215 11.73 -2.08 -12.24
N CYS A 216 11.76 -2.33 -13.56
CA CYS A 216 11.52 -3.64 -14.12
C CYS A 216 12.77 -4.09 -14.90
N ILE A 217 13.28 -5.29 -14.65
CA ILE A 217 14.49 -5.83 -15.26
C ILE A 217 14.10 -7.04 -16.11
N VAL A 218 14.41 -7.01 -17.39
CA VAL A 218 14.21 -8.12 -18.33
C VAL A 218 15.55 -8.70 -18.72
N ASP A 219 15.89 -9.85 -18.16
CA ASP A 219 17.11 -10.59 -18.46
C ASP A 219 16.97 -11.40 -19.77
N LYS A 220 18.08 -11.65 -20.44
CA LYS A 220 18.13 -12.44 -21.68
C LYS A 220 17.59 -13.86 -21.55
N THR A 221 17.58 -14.43 -20.34
CA THR A 221 17.07 -15.78 -20.07
C THR A 221 15.55 -15.81 -19.83
N GLY A 222 14.88 -14.65 -19.70
CA GLY A 222 13.45 -14.57 -19.47
C GLY A 222 12.61 -15.02 -20.67
N ASP A 223 11.35 -15.42 -20.41
CA ASP A 223 10.35 -15.58 -21.48
C ASP A 223 9.92 -14.20 -21.98
N ILE A 224 10.55 -13.73 -23.05
CA ILE A 224 10.40 -12.35 -23.54
C ILE A 224 8.95 -12.03 -23.99
N PRO A 225 8.26 -12.91 -24.74
CA PRO A 225 6.83 -12.71 -25.06
C PRO A 225 5.96 -12.53 -23.82
N LEU A 226 6.13 -13.39 -22.81
CA LEU A 226 5.37 -13.36 -21.58
C LEU A 226 5.74 -12.14 -20.72
N ALA A 227 7.02 -11.80 -20.63
CA ALA A 227 7.51 -10.59 -19.95
C ALA A 227 6.86 -9.34 -20.54
N ALA A 228 6.89 -9.17 -21.86
CA ALA A 228 6.26 -8.04 -22.53
C ALA A 228 4.75 -7.96 -22.27
N LYS A 229 4.04 -9.12 -22.24
CA LYS A 229 2.61 -9.19 -21.92
C LYS A 229 2.33 -8.70 -20.49
N ARG A 230 3.08 -9.22 -19.51
CA ARG A 230 2.89 -8.91 -18.08
C ARG A 230 3.30 -7.47 -17.75
N ILE A 231 4.35 -6.97 -18.39
CA ILE A 231 4.77 -5.58 -18.24
C ILE A 231 3.75 -4.63 -18.86
N ALA A 232 3.22 -4.94 -20.06
CA ALA A 232 2.16 -4.15 -20.67
C ALA A 232 0.92 -4.07 -19.76
N PHE A 233 0.51 -5.20 -19.17
CA PHE A 233 -0.59 -5.22 -18.21
C PHE A 233 -0.29 -4.36 -16.98
N GLY A 234 0.82 -4.62 -16.28
CA GLY A 234 1.14 -3.93 -15.03
C GLY A 234 1.44 -2.44 -15.20
N LYS A 235 1.92 -2.04 -16.41
CA LYS A 235 2.18 -0.64 -16.71
C LYS A 235 0.93 0.14 -17.09
N PHE A 236 0.03 -0.44 -17.89
CA PHE A 236 -1.05 0.32 -18.51
C PHE A 236 -2.41 0.17 -17.83
N ILE A 237 -2.57 -0.74 -16.87
CA ILE A 237 -3.73 -0.78 -15.99
C ILE A 237 -3.89 0.58 -15.29
N ASN A 238 -5.10 1.06 -15.13
CA ASN A 238 -5.43 2.38 -14.56
C ASN A 238 -4.65 3.53 -15.26
N ALA A 239 -4.35 3.40 -16.55
CA ALA A 239 -3.49 4.31 -17.30
C ALA A 239 -2.14 4.58 -16.62
N GLY A 240 -1.56 3.57 -15.97
CA GLY A 240 -0.25 3.67 -15.28
C GLY A 240 -0.27 4.46 -13.97
N GLN A 241 -1.42 4.88 -13.49
CA GLN A 241 -1.59 5.64 -12.24
C GLN A 241 -1.59 4.69 -11.04
N THR A 242 -0.50 3.93 -10.87
CA THR A 242 -0.35 2.87 -9.89
C THR A 242 1.03 2.96 -9.26
N CYS A 243 1.10 3.05 -7.93
CA CYS A 243 2.35 3.20 -7.16
C CYS A 243 3.37 2.06 -7.39
N VAL A 244 2.87 0.89 -7.80
CA VAL A 244 3.68 -0.29 -8.13
C VAL A 244 3.75 -0.55 -9.65
N ALA A 245 3.26 0.33 -10.52
CA ALA A 245 3.44 0.16 -11.95
C ALA A 245 4.94 0.10 -12.29
N PRO A 246 5.38 -0.76 -13.24
CA PRO A 246 6.72 -0.63 -13.80
C PRO A 246 6.94 0.81 -14.28
N ASP A 247 7.83 1.54 -13.62
CA ASP A 247 8.03 2.95 -13.94
C ASP A 247 9.01 3.13 -15.11
N TYR A 248 9.97 2.21 -15.23
CA TYR A 248 10.88 2.05 -16.36
C TYR A 248 11.34 0.61 -16.47
N VAL A 249 11.86 0.23 -17.66
CA VAL A 249 12.34 -1.13 -17.94
C VAL A 249 13.79 -1.12 -18.35
N TYR A 250 14.62 -1.86 -17.64
CA TYR A 250 15.93 -2.29 -18.13
C TYR A 250 15.80 -3.58 -18.93
N VAL A 251 16.17 -3.55 -20.20
CA VAL A 251 16.13 -4.73 -21.08
C VAL A 251 17.54 -5.09 -21.51
N HIS A 252 17.92 -6.36 -21.36
CA HIS A 252 19.22 -6.84 -21.87
C HIS A 252 19.32 -6.65 -23.38
N SER A 253 20.45 -6.12 -23.88
CA SER A 253 20.66 -5.74 -25.28
C SER A 253 20.28 -6.85 -26.27
N GLN A 254 20.66 -8.11 -26.00
CA GLN A 254 20.41 -9.28 -26.86
C GLN A 254 18.90 -9.59 -27.09
N VAL A 255 17.99 -9.05 -26.27
CA VAL A 255 16.55 -9.36 -26.36
C VAL A 255 15.68 -8.10 -26.54
N LYS A 256 16.30 -6.92 -26.66
CA LYS A 256 15.59 -5.63 -26.74
C LYS A 256 14.59 -5.60 -27.89
N ASP A 257 15.01 -5.89 -29.10
CA ASP A 257 14.13 -5.80 -30.29
C ASP A 257 12.96 -6.78 -30.21
N LYS A 258 13.24 -8.00 -29.73
CA LYS A 258 12.20 -9.00 -29.47
C LYS A 258 11.21 -8.50 -28.41
N PHE A 259 11.69 -7.89 -27.33
CA PHE A 259 10.86 -7.34 -26.27
C PHE A 259 9.95 -6.21 -26.80
N ILE A 260 10.52 -5.22 -27.51
CA ILE A 260 9.77 -4.10 -28.11
C ILE A 260 8.70 -4.62 -29.08
N LYS A 261 9.02 -5.59 -29.94
CA LYS A 261 8.07 -6.22 -30.86
C LYS A 261 6.85 -6.78 -30.13
N TYR A 262 7.07 -7.55 -29.04
CA TYR A 262 5.98 -8.14 -28.28
C TYR A 262 5.24 -7.12 -27.42
N LEU A 263 5.93 -6.11 -26.90
CA LEU A 263 5.31 -5.04 -26.13
C LEU A 263 4.30 -4.26 -27.01
N LYS A 264 4.70 -3.86 -28.23
CA LYS A 264 3.81 -3.22 -29.23
C LYS A 264 2.61 -4.11 -29.51
N LYS A 265 2.81 -5.40 -29.77
CA LYS A 265 1.74 -6.37 -29.99
C LYS A 265 0.73 -6.38 -28.84
N TYR A 266 1.20 -6.46 -27.59
CA TYR A 266 0.29 -6.58 -26.45
C TYR A 266 -0.41 -5.26 -26.11
N ILE A 267 0.19 -4.10 -26.38
CA ILE A 267 -0.50 -2.81 -26.32
C ILE A 267 -1.69 -2.81 -27.27
N THR A 268 -1.46 -3.21 -28.52
CA THR A 268 -2.55 -3.31 -29.52
C THR A 268 -3.62 -4.33 -29.14
N VAL A 269 -3.21 -5.50 -28.61
CA VAL A 269 -4.16 -6.55 -28.16
C VAL A 269 -5.06 -6.06 -27.02
N PHE A 270 -4.50 -5.29 -26.07
CA PHE A 270 -5.24 -4.87 -24.88
C PHE A 270 -6.13 -3.65 -25.13
N PHE A 271 -5.64 -2.69 -25.91
CA PHE A 271 -6.28 -1.38 -26.04
C PHE A 271 -6.81 -1.07 -27.45
N GLY A 272 -6.52 -1.95 -28.43
CA GLY A 272 -6.86 -1.73 -29.84
C GLY A 272 -5.82 -0.86 -30.56
N ASN A 273 -6.09 -0.57 -31.84
CA ASN A 273 -5.24 0.31 -32.66
C ASN A 273 -5.41 1.79 -32.29
N ASP A 274 -6.54 2.15 -31.71
CA ASP A 274 -6.87 3.50 -31.24
C ASP A 274 -7.29 3.47 -29.77
N PRO A 275 -6.33 3.46 -28.84
CA PRO A 275 -6.60 3.41 -27.40
C PRO A 275 -7.44 4.58 -26.88
N LEU A 276 -7.32 5.77 -27.47
CA LEU A 276 -8.02 6.97 -27.02
C LEU A 276 -9.52 6.96 -27.35
N ASN A 277 -9.95 6.13 -28.29
CA ASN A 277 -11.35 5.87 -28.60
C ASN A 277 -11.90 4.60 -27.93
N ASN A 278 -11.07 3.88 -27.17
CA ASN A 278 -11.54 2.73 -26.39
C ASN A 278 -12.35 3.22 -25.17
N PRO A 279 -13.66 2.89 -25.06
CA PRO A 279 -14.51 3.37 -23.95
C PRO A 279 -14.10 2.83 -22.58
N ASN A 280 -13.29 1.77 -22.56
CA ASN A 280 -12.78 1.13 -21.34
C ASN A 280 -11.39 1.61 -20.94
N TYR A 281 -10.77 2.50 -21.73
CA TYR A 281 -9.43 3.00 -21.41
C TYR A 281 -9.52 4.12 -20.35
N PRO A 282 -8.83 4.00 -19.22
CA PRO A 282 -8.88 4.98 -18.15
C PRO A 282 -8.37 6.36 -18.56
N LYS A 283 -8.80 7.39 -17.84
CA LYS A 283 -8.29 8.76 -18.00
C LYS A 283 -7.29 9.11 -16.89
N ILE A 284 -6.44 10.09 -17.15
CA ILE A 284 -5.62 10.75 -16.14
C ILE A 284 -6.56 11.56 -15.24
N ILE A 285 -6.30 11.55 -13.94
CA ILE A 285 -7.21 12.11 -12.94
C ILE A 285 -7.57 13.58 -13.17
N ASN A 286 -6.64 14.39 -13.67
CA ASN A 286 -6.87 15.79 -13.99
C ASN A 286 -5.86 16.33 -15.01
N GLU A 287 -6.15 17.53 -15.54
CA GLU A 287 -5.31 18.21 -16.55
C GLU A 287 -3.91 18.56 -16.02
N LYS A 288 -3.75 18.86 -14.73
CA LYS A 288 -2.43 19.14 -14.17
C LYS A 288 -1.50 17.96 -14.31
N HIS A 289 -1.97 16.75 -13.97
CA HIS A 289 -1.20 15.52 -14.14
C HIS A 289 -1.01 15.14 -15.61
N LEU A 290 -2.02 15.37 -16.46
CA LEU A 290 -1.86 15.15 -17.90
C LEU A 290 -0.74 16.02 -18.46
N LYS A 291 -0.77 17.33 -18.21
CA LYS A 291 0.28 18.25 -18.67
C LYS A 291 1.66 17.86 -18.13
N ARG A 292 1.77 17.51 -16.86
CA ARG A 292 3.03 17.04 -16.26
C ARG A 292 3.58 15.81 -17.02
N ILE A 293 2.74 14.81 -17.28
CA ILE A 293 3.17 13.59 -17.98
C ILE A 293 3.58 13.89 -19.42
N MET A 294 2.81 14.74 -20.13
CA MET A 294 3.16 15.12 -21.50
C MET A 294 4.49 15.87 -21.57
N ASN A 295 4.76 16.75 -20.61
CA ASN A 295 6.08 17.43 -20.52
C ASN A 295 7.25 16.46 -20.26
N LEU A 296 7.02 15.32 -19.58
CA LEU A 296 8.05 14.29 -19.41
C LEU A 296 8.38 13.52 -20.71
N ILE A 297 7.50 13.56 -21.70
CA ILE A 297 7.68 12.90 -23.01
C ILE A 297 8.43 13.83 -24.00
N GLU A 298 8.38 15.13 -23.74
CA GLU A 298 8.92 16.13 -24.66
C GLU A 298 10.44 15.94 -24.89
N GLY A 299 10.84 15.85 -26.15
CA GLY A 299 12.22 15.60 -26.54
C GLY A 299 12.68 14.15 -26.51
N GLU A 300 11.86 13.21 -26.04
CA GLU A 300 12.20 11.79 -25.97
C GLU A 300 11.84 11.03 -27.26
N THR A 301 12.51 9.92 -27.51
CA THR A 301 12.23 9.07 -28.70
C THR A 301 11.01 8.19 -28.47
N VAL A 302 9.90 8.54 -29.12
CA VAL A 302 8.62 7.81 -28.98
C VAL A 302 8.53 6.66 -29.98
N LEU A 303 8.35 5.42 -29.48
CA LEU A 303 8.12 4.22 -30.31
C LEU A 303 6.65 3.90 -30.53
N VAL A 304 5.79 4.25 -29.57
CA VAL A 304 4.34 4.02 -29.56
C VAL A 304 3.69 5.15 -28.75
N GLY A 305 2.53 5.61 -29.15
CA GLY A 305 1.73 6.59 -28.40
C GLY A 305 2.29 8.01 -28.47
N GLY A 306 2.55 8.64 -27.34
CA GLY A 306 3.01 10.02 -27.25
C GLY A 306 1.95 11.08 -27.51
N ILE A 307 0.67 10.69 -27.56
CA ILE A 307 -0.45 11.58 -27.86
C ILE A 307 -1.47 11.58 -26.73
N SER A 308 -2.18 12.69 -26.60
CA SER A 308 -3.28 12.87 -25.64
C SER A 308 -4.53 13.43 -26.33
N ASN A 309 -5.66 13.40 -25.62
CA ASN A 309 -6.91 13.98 -26.10
C ASN A 309 -7.52 14.94 -25.06
N ASN A 310 -8.61 15.62 -25.46
CA ASN A 310 -9.35 16.55 -24.61
C ASN A 310 -10.22 15.87 -23.53
N LYS A 311 -10.24 14.53 -23.47
CA LYS A 311 -10.90 13.73 -22.42
C LYS A 311 -9.95 13.37 -21.28
N CYS A 312 -8.83 14.04 -21.17
CA CYS A 312 -7.79 13.78 -20.15
C CYS A 312 -7.16 12.39 -20.26
N GLN A 313 -6.99 11.85 -21.48
CA GLN A 313 -6.37 10.55 -21.72
C GLN A 313 -5.04 10.71 -22.45
N ILE A 314 -4.07 9.87 -22.10
CA ILE A 314 -2.77 9.73 -22.78
C ILE A 314 -2.70 8.30 -23.33
N ALA A 315 -2.42 8.12 -24.60
CA ALA A 315 -2.27 6.80 -25.19
C ALA A 315 -1.13 6.02 -24.51
N PRO A 316 -1.22 4.69 -24.43
CA PRO A 316 -0.09 3.86 -23.98
C PRO A 316 1.16 4.23 -24.75
N THR A 317 2.18 4.71 -24.05
CA THR A 317 3.38 5.32 -24.66
C THR A 317 4.60 4.51 -24.29
N VAL A 318 5.44 4.22 -25.29
CA VAL A 318 6.73 3.55 -25.09
C VAL A 318 7.82 4.45 -25.64
N LEU A 319 8.82 4.69 -24.81
CA LEU A 319 9.98 5.52 -25.16
C LEU A 319 11.23 4.66 -25.25
N ASP A 320 12.15 5.02 -26.15
CA ASP A 320 13.43 4.36 -26.32
C ASP A 320 14.61 5.37 -26.30
N HIS A 321 15.82 4.84 -26.27
CA HIS A 321 17.05 5.65 -26.19
C HIS A 321 17.09 6.62 -24.99
N ILE A 322 16.46 6.21 -23.87
CA ILE A 322 16.36 7.02 -22.67
C ILE A 322 17.72 7.15 -21.99
N HIS A 323 18.13 8.40 -21.77
CA HIS A 323 19.29 8.68 -20.96
C HIS A 323 18.92 8.61 -19.46
N PRO A 324 19.75 7.97 -18.60
CA PRO A 324 19.44 7.82 -17.17
C PRO A 324 19.20 9.13 -16.40
N TYR A 325 19.64 10.26 -16.96
CA TYR A 325 19.46 11.61 -16.37
C TYR A 325 18.40 12.46 -17.07
N SER A 326 17.66 11.93 -18.07
CA SER A 326 16.55 12.66 -18.69
C SER A 326 15.43 12.94 -17.69
N ASN A 327 14.61 13.95 -17.97
CA ASN A 327 13.56 14.43 -17.04
C ASN A 327 12.60 13.31 -16.62
N ILE A 328 12.23 12.42 -17.54
CA ILE A 328 11.34 11.30 -17.25
C ILE A 328 11.93 10.30 -16.23
N MET A 329 13.25 10.32 -16.05
CA MET A 329 13.94 9.48 -15.08
C MET A 329 14.12 10.15 -13.71
N GLN A 330 13.73 11.42 -13.53
CA GLN A 330 13.97 12.15 -12.27
C GLN A 330 12.81 12.05 -11.29
N GLU A 331 11.59 11.82 -11.75
CA GLU A 331 10.40 11.67 -10.89
C GLU A 331 9.60 10.42 -11.26
N GLU A 332 8.70 9.98 -10.37
CA GLU A 332 7.72 8.93 -10.64
C GLU A 332 6.77 9.38 -11.76
N ILE A 333 6.63 8.58 -12.81
CA ILE A 333 5.83 8.97 -13.97
C ILE A 333 4.35 9.02 -13.64
N PHE A 334 3.86 7.99 -12.93
CA PHE A 334 2.45 7.85 -12.52
C PHE A 334 1.46 8.08 -13.67
N GLY A 335 1.77 7.43 -14.80
CA GLY A 335 1.04 7.58 -16.06
C GLY A 335 1.43 6.50 -17.08
N PRO A 336 0.74 6.46 -18.25
CA PRO A 336 0.87 5.37 -19.22
C PRO A 336 2.11 5.53 -20.14
N VAL A 337 3.26 5.85 -19.58
CA VAL A 337 4.50 6.06 -20.31
C VAL A 337 5.58 5.13 -19.77
N LEU A 338 6.18 4.31 -20.64
CA LEU A 338 7.17 3.31 -20.29
C LEU A 338 8.51 3.60 -20.99
N PRO A 339 9.49 4.17 -20.28
CA PRO A 339 10.86 4.28 -20.75
C PRO A 339 11.55 2.91 -20.81
N ILE A 340 12.27 2.66 -21.90
CA ILE A 340 13.12 1.47 -22.09
C ILE A 340 14.58 1.88 -22.09
N ILE A 341 15.37 1.24 -21.23
CA ILE A 341 16.81 1.42 -21.12
C ILE A 341 17.48 0.08 -21.44
N THR A 342 18.49 0.11 -22.29
CA THR A 342 19.26 -1.09 -22.64
C THR A 342 20.39 -1.28 -21.65
N TYR A 343 20.72 -2.54 -21.32
CA TYR A 343 21.89 -2.87 -20.51
C TYR A 343 22.60 -4.13 -21.01
N ASP A 344 23.88 -4.21 -20.75
CA ASP A 344 24.72 -5.39 -20.97
C ASP A 344 25.24 -5.97 -19.65
N SER A 345 25.49 -5.11 -18.68
CA SER A 345 25.98 -5.49 -17.36
C SER A 345 24.92 -5.29 -16.28
N ILE A 346 24.51 -6.36 -15.61
CA ILE A 346 23.58 -6.28 -14.49
C ILE A 346 24.15 -5.48 -13.29
N LYS A 347 25.47 -5.39 -13.17
CA LYS A 347 26.10 -4.59 -12.11
C LYS A 347 25.83 -3.10 -12.28
N GLU A 348 25.79 -2.61 -13.52
CA GLU A 348 25.42 -1.21 -13.81
C GLU A 348 23.97 -0.92 -13.45
N VAL A 349 23.06 -1.85 -13.75
CA VAL A 349 21.64 -1.74 -13.36
C VAL A 349 21.49 -1.66 -11.84
N ILE A 350 22.19 -2.55 -11.11
CA ILE A 350 22.16 -2.56 -9.63
C ILE A 350 22.74 -1.25 -9.08
N TYR A 351 23.87 -0.79 -9.63
CA TYR A 351 24.49 0.47 -9.22
C TYR A 351 23.53 1.64 -9.41
N TYR A 352 22.90 1.74 -10.58
CA TYR A 352 21.94 2.80 -10.88
C TYR A 352 20.73 2.78 -9.94
N ILE A 353 20.13 1.61 -9.68
CA ILE A 353 18.98 1.50 -8.78
C ILE A 353 19.37 1.87 -7.34
N ASN A 354 20.53 1.40 -6.87
CA ASN A 354 21.00 1.67 -5.52
C ASN A 354 21.49 3.12 -5.31
N SER A 355 21.82 3.85 -6.37
CA SER A 355 22.17 5.29 -6.29
C SER A 355 20.94 6.20 -6.15
N ARG A 356 19.73 5.64 -6.16
CA ARG A 356 18.45 6.35 -6.08
C ARG A 356 17.68 5.98 -4.82
N PRO A 357 16.63 6.74 -4.47
CA PRO A 357 15.71 6.34 -3.40
C PRO A 357 15.16 4.92 -3.61
N LYS A 358 15.04 4.18 -2.53
CA LYS A 358 14.58 2.79 -2.55
C LYS A 358 13.16 2.71 -3.14
N PRO A 359 12.93 1.91 -4.20
CA PRO A 359 11.63 1.84 -4.84
C PRO A 359 10.60 1.08 -4.00
N LEU A 360 9.32 1.37 -4.22
CA LEU A 360 8.23 0.62 -3.62
C LEU A 360 8.15 -0.81 -4.17
N ALA A 361 8.34 -0.97 -5.49
CA ALA A 361 8.35 -2.29 -6.12
C ALA A 361 9.58 -2.50 -7.01
N LEU A 362 9.95 -3.79 -7.19
CA LEU A 362 10.93 -4.24 -8.17
C LEU A 362 10.42 -5.49 -8.89
N TYR A 363 10.64 -5.55 -10.20
CA TYR A 363 10.24 -6.68 -11.05
C TYR A 363 11.44 -7.24 -11.78
N LEU A 364 11.57 -8.56 -11.80
CA LEU A 364 12.64 -9.26 -12.52
C LEU A 364 12.07 -10.38 -13.36
N PHE A 365 12.37 -10.37 -14.65
CA PHE A 365 12.03 -11.44 -15.60
C PHE A 365 13.27 -12.22 -15.96
N THR A 366 13.40 -13.45 -15.47
CA THR A 366 14.55 -14.33 -15.64
C THR A 366 14.21 -15.78 -15.35
N THR A 367 14.95 -16.71 -15.93
CA THR A 367 14.98 -18.11 -15.52
C THR A 367 16.26 -18.47 -14.75
N ASN A 368 17.17 -17.51 -14.60
CA ASN A 368 18.43 -17.67 -13.89
C ASN A 368 18.28 -17.47 -12.38
N LYS A 369 18.17 -18.55 -11.63
CA LYS A 369 18.04 -18.55 -10.15
C LYS A 369 19.20 -17.85 -9.41
N LYS A 370 20.42 -17.86 -9.99
CA LYS A 370 21.56 -17.14 -9.40
C LYS A 370 21.37 -15.63 -9.52
N LEU A 371 20.88 -15.17 -10.68
CA LEU A 371 20.57 -13.77 -10.90
C LEU A 371 19.42 -13.30 -10.01
N GLU A 372 18.35 -14.11 -9.88
CA GLU A 372 17.23 -13.85 -8.97
C GLU A 372 17.74 -13.59 -7.55
N LYS A 373 18.51 -14.55 -6.99
CA LYS A 373 19.08 -14.40 -5.66
C LYS A 373 20.04 -13.22 -5.55
N TYR A 374 20.80 -12.94 -6.60
CA TYR A 374 21.75 -11.83 -6.62
C TYR A 374 21.02 -10.47 -6.56
N ILE A 375 19.96 -10.29 -7.35
CA ILE A 375 19.13 -9.06 -7.33
C ILE A 375 18.45 -8.89 -5.98
N CYS A 376 17.77 -9.91 -5.48
CA CYS A 376 17.07 -9.84 -4.19
C CYS A 376 18.00 -9.53 -3.00
N ASN A 377 19.26 -9.93 -3.07
CA ASN A 377 20.23 -9.67 -2.00
C ASN A 377 20.95 -8.31 -2.13
N ASN A 378 20.98 -7.70 -3.31
CA ASN A 378 21.81 -6.51 -3.57
C ASN A 378 20.99 -5.23 -3.81
N ILE A 379 19.66 -5.32 -3.94
CA ILE A 379 18.78 -4.16 -4.08
C ILE A 379 17.77 -4.18 -2.94
N SER A 380 17.58 -3.03 -2.29
CA SER A 380 16.55 -2.84 -1.26
C SER A 380 15.31 -2.21 -1.90
N PHE A 381 14.13 -2.85 -1.71
CA PHE A 381 12.84 -2.40 -2.22
C PHE A 381 11.70 -2.84 -1.29
N GLY A 382 10.51 -2.26 -1.41
CA GLY A 382 9.36 -2.62 -0.57
C GLY A 382 8.87 -4.03 -0.83
N GLY A 383 8.52 -4.36 -2.05
CA GLY A 383 8.08 -5.70 -2.48
C GLY A 383 8.27 -5.90 -3.98
N GLY A 384 7.93 -7.06 -4.54
CA GLY A 384 8.11 -7.27 -5.97
C GLY A 384 7.68 -8.63 -6.48
N CYS A 385 7.88 -8.85 -7.78
CA CYS A 385 7.58 -10.12 -8.42
C CYS A 385 8.77 -10.62 -9.24
N ILE A 386 8.96 -11.93 -9.22
CA ILE A 386 9.80 -12.63 -10.19
C ILE A 386 8.88 -13.19 -11.29
N ASN A 387 9.19 -12.84 -12.55
CA ASN A 387 8.44 -13.21 -13.73
C ASN A 387 6.97 -12.72 -13.78
N ASP A 388 6.63 -11.71 -12.99
CA ASP A 388 5.34 -11.02 -13.08
C ASP A 388 5.48 -9.55 -12.66
N THR A 389 4.37 -8.81 -12.65
CA THR A 389 4.27 -7.43 -12.17
C THR A 389 3.07 -7.28 -11.23
N ILE A 390 3.07 -6.32 -10.36
CA ILE A 390 2.00 -5.85 -9.47
C ILE A 390 1.33 -6.89 -8.55
N ILE A 391 1.23 -8.16 -8.89
CA ILE A 391 0.41 -9.16 -8.17
C ILE A 391 0.86 -9.45 -6.73
N HIS A 392 2.05 -9.03 -6.31
CA HIS A 392 2.53 -9.21 -4.94
C HIS A 392 1.68 -8.46 -3.89
N LEU A 393 0.95 -7.40 -4.31
CA LEU A 393 0.02 -6.67 -3.44
C LEU A 393 -1.33 -7.39 -3.24
N ALA A 394 -1.66 -8.38 -4.09
CA ALA A 394 -2.97 -9.01 -4.10
C ALA A 394 -3.09 -10.23 -3.18
N THR A 395 -2.09 -10.51 -2.35
CA THR A 395 -2.14 -11.65 -1.42
C THR A 395 -2.33 -11.18 0.03
N PRO A 396 -3.32 -11.76 0.77
CA PRO A 396 -3.53 -11.43 2.17
C PRO A 396 -2.53 -12.12 3.13
N TYR A 397 -1.58 -12.90 2.59
CA TYR A 397 -0.60 -13.66 3.39
C TYR A 397 0.76 -12.98 3.50
N MET A 398 0.98 -11.90 2.78
CA MET A 398 2.18 -11.07 2.86
C MET A 398 1.78 -9.61 3.11
N GLY A 399 2.58 -8.91 3.93
CA GLY A 399 2.44 -7.47 4.06
C GLY A 399 2.91 -6.76 2.79
N PHE A 400 2.24 -5.68 2.45
CA PHE A 400 2.64 -4.73 1.41
C PHE A 400 3.06 -3.43 2.07
N GLY A 401 4.19 -2.86 1.66
CA GLY A 401 4.70 -1.59 2.18
C GLY A 401 6.06 -1.24 1.62
N GLY A 402 6.42 0.04 1.77
CA GLY A 402 7.67 0.60 1.27
C GLY A 402 8.82 0.55 2.27
N VAL A 403 9.99 1.04 1.84
CA VAL A 403 11.20 1.19 2.65
C VAL A 403 11.93 2.48 2.29
N GLY A 404 12.35 3.26 3.30
CA GLY A 404 12.98 4.55 3.07
C GLY A 404 11.99 5.57 2.49
N GLU A 405 12.31 6.16 1.33
CA GLU A 405 11.39 7.16 0.72
C GLU A 405 10.15 6.54 0.08
N SER A 406 10.09 5.21 -0.16
CA SER A 406 8.88 4.57 -0.63
C SER A 406 7.87 4.26 0.48
N GLY A 407 8.23 4.44 1.75
CA GLY A 407 7.29 4.32 2.85
C GLY A 407 7.87 3.72 4.12
N MET A 408 6.99 3.55 5.12
CA MET A 408 7.26 2.85 6.37
C MET A 408 5.99 2.17 6.89
N GLY A 409 6.15 1.02 7.52
CA GLY A 409 5.04 0.15 7.87
C GLY A 409 4.63 -0.75 6.71
N SER A 410 3.54 -1.46 6.90
CA SER A 410 2.97 -2.35 5.87
C SER A 410 1.54 -2.73 6.25
N TYR A 411 0.76 -3.20 5.28
CA TYR A 411 -0.63 -3.60 5.49
C TYR A 411 -1.01 -4.80 4.61
N HIS A 412 -2.22 -5.23 4.60
CA HIS A 412 -2.88 -6.44 4.10
C HIS A 412 -2.85 -7.64 5.06
N GLY A 413 -3.98 -8.32 5.17
CA GLY A 413 -4.17 -9.51 5.98
C GLY A 413 -3.78 -9.32 7.46
N ASN A 414 -3.06 -10.30 8.01
CA ASN A 414 -2.59 -10.22 9.39
C ASN A 414 -1.72 -8.99 9.68
N THR A 415 -0.97 -8.53 8.69
CA THR A 415 -0.12 -7.35 8.84
C THR A 415 -0.96 -6.10 9.10
N SER A 416 -2.10 -5.90 8.40
CA SER A 416 -3.02 -4.79 8.70
C SER A 416 -3.56 -4.87 10.13
N PHE A 417 -3.96 -6.06 10.60
CA PHE A 417 -4.42 -6.22 11.97
C PHE A 417 -3.35 -5.79 12.98
N LEU A 418 -2.08 -6.16 12.75
CA LEU A 418 -0.95 -5.78 13.62
C LEU A 418 -0.59 -4.30 13.48
N THR A 419 -0.67 -3.73 12.29
CA THR A 419 -0.40 -2.30 12.01
C THR A 419 -1.35 -1.38 12.79
N PHE A 420 -2.61 -1.77 12.94
CA PHE A 420 -3.59 -1.04 13.74
C PHE A 420 -3.69 -1.50 15.20
N SER A 421 -2.71 -2.27 15.69
CA SER A 421 -2.66 -2.80 17.06
C SER A 421 -1.35 -2.47 17.76
N HIS A 422 -1.42 -2.02 19.02
CA HIS A 422 -0.27 -2.02 19.90
C HIS A 422 -0.06 -3.41 20.51
N ARG A 423 1.16 -3.91 20.46
CA ARG A 423 1.53 -5.24 20.98
C ARG A 423 2.05 -5.14 22.41
N LYS A 424 1.19 -5.39 23.39
CA LYS A 424 1.47 -5.31 24.81
C LYS A 424 2.02 -6.63 25.34
N SER A 425 3.27 -6.64 25.83
CA SER A 425 3.94 -7.82 26.37
C SER A 425 3.65 -7.99 27.85
N ILE A 426 3.18 -9.17 28.26
CA ILE A 426 2.83 -9.51 29.64
C ILE A 426 3.59 -10.74 30.09
N VAL A 427 4.19 -10.66 31.29
CA VAL A 427 4.71 -11.81 32.03
C VAL A 427 3.85 -11.98 33.29
N LYS A 428 3.12 -13.10 33.38
CA LYS A 428 2.35 -13.48 34.57
C LYS A 428 3.18 -14.45 35.39
N LYS A 429 3.61 -14.05 36.61
CA LYS A 429 4.30 -14.91 37.58
C LYS A 429 3.33 -15.61 38.49
N ALA A 430 3.69 -16.81 38.94
CA ALA A 430 3.01 -17.48 40.05
C ALA A 430 3.37 -16.82 41.39
N ASN A 431 2.42 -16.80 42.32
CA ASN A 431 2.61 -16.19 43.65
C ASN A 431 3.14 -17.19 44.71
N TRP A 432 3.11 -18.51 44.41
CA TRP A 432 3.50 -19.56 45.34
C TRP A 432 5.02 -19.79 45.39
N ILE A 433 5.77 -19.20 44.47
CA ILE A 433 7.24 -19.30 44.42
C ILE A 433 7.85 -17.98 44.04
N ASP A 434 8.96 -17.65 44.68
CA ASP A 434 9.84 -16.56 44.31
C ASP A 434 11.30 -17.02 44.25
N LEU A 435 12.10 -16.33 43.45
CA LEU A 435 13.51 -16.65 43.26
C LEU A 435 14.37 -15.61 43.99
N PRO A 436 14.93 -15.95 45.18
CA PRO A 436 15.59 -14.97 46.04
C PRO A 436 16.91 -14.43 45.47
N MET A 437 17.48 -15.05 44.42
CA MET A 437 18.74 -14.62 43.83
C MET A 437 18.68 -13.24 43.16
N ARG A 438 17.51 -12.74 42.79
CA ARG A 438 17.33 -11.41 42.14
C ARG A 438 17.31 -10.24 43.13
N TYR A 439 17.19 -10.51 44.45
CA TYR A 439 17.06 -9.48 45.47
C TYR A 439 18.37 -9.23 46.22
N HIS A 440 18.54 -8.03 46.76
CA HIS A 440 19.59 -7.72 47.69
C HIS A 440 19.49 -8.58 48.96
N PRO A 441 20.65 -8.82 49.65
CA PRO A 441 22.01 -8.49 49.26
C PRO A 441 22.52 -9.41 48.14
N TYR A 442 23.33 -8.85 47.21
CA TYR A 442 24.00 -9.61 46.17
C TYR A 442 25.25 -10.29 46.71
N THR A 443 25.22 -11.61 46.79
CA THR A 443 26.33 -12.41 47.31
C THR A 443 27.05 -13.15 46.17
N LYS A 444 28.32 -13.57 46.39
CA LYS A 444 29.07 -14.36 45.41
C LYS A 444 28.33 -15.65 45.00
N ARG A 445 27.56 -16.26 45.92
CA ARG A 445 26.75 -17.43 45.64
C ARG A 445 25.60 -17.10 44.66
N LYS A 446 24.91 -16.01 44.90
CA LYS A 446 23.83 -15.52 43.98
C LYS A 446 24.40 -15.16 42.62
N ASP A 447 25.56 -14.50 42.55
CA ASP A 447 26.25 -14.18 41.32
C ASP A 447 26.57 -15.44 40.50
N LYS A 448 27.13 -16.48 41.12
CA LYS A 448 27.42 -17.75 40.45
C LYS A 448 26.16 -18.41 39.85
N ILE A 449 25.04 -18.38 40.57
CA ILE A 449 23.76 -18.93 40.10
C ILE A 449 23.23 -18.12 38.93
N VAL A 450 23.21 -16.78 39.03
CA VAL A 450 22.72 -15.91 37.96
C VAL A 450 23.53 -16.10 36.68
N ARG A 451 24.86 -16.18 36.78
CA ARG A 451 25.74 -16.44 35.62
C ARG A 451 25.51 -17.81 34.98
N MET A 452 25.05 -18.81 35.72
CA MET A 452 24.71 -20.11 35.16
C MET A 452 23.44 -20.08 34.30
N PHE A 453 22.49 -19.22 34.66
CA PHE A 453 21.20 -19.07 33.91
C PHE A 453 21.21 -18.04 32.81
N LEU A 454 22.16 -17.09 32.82
CA LEU A 454 22.26 -16.00 31.86
C LEU A 454 23.45 -16.16 30.89
N LYS A 455 24.01 -17.33 30.78
CA LYS A 455 25.04 -17.67 29.76
C LYS A 455 24.44 -18.13 28.45
#